data_5e857c32647a82632c4e1feed40b61ab
#
_entry.id   5e857c32647a82632c4e1feed40b61ab
#
_cell.length_a   1.000
_cell.length_b   1.000
_cell.length_c   1.000
_cell.angle_alpha   90.00
_cell.angle_beta   90.00
_cell.angle_gamma   90.00
#
_symmetry.space_group_name_H-M   'P 1'
#
loop_
_entity.id
_entity.type
_entity.pdbx_description
1 polymer ?
#
loop_
_entity_poly.entity_id
_entity_poly.type
_entity_poly.pdbx_seq_one_letter_code
_entity_poly.pdbx_strand_id
1 'polypeptide(L)'
;MNSKILFSYTIIIIGTVMILLGARWMLVDEPWMLDEVANVERLEMTFEELFNSESNKTLPGYLKQIYRFFGYWVITIGLFIISFSTPKLIESNDLRKRLLLCLGFMMLLGTILGHALIPSSHFIYLVWIMNASYLFCIFQHNKINK
;
A
#
# COMPACT_ATOMS: atom_id res chain seq x y z
N MET A 1 9.43 -26.39 -1.82
CA MET A 1 8.13 -25.78 -1.43
C MET A 1 7.25 -25.67 -2.67
N ASN A 2 5.97 -26.04 -2.60
CA ASN A 2 5.06 -26.05 -3.74
C ASN A 2 4.81 -24.61 -4.25
N SER A 3 4.87 -24.39 -5.58
CA SER A 3 4.66 -23.07 -6.20
C SER A 3 3.32 -22.42 -5.85
N LYS A 4 2.26 -23.20 -5.64
CA LYS A 4 0.95 -22.69 -5.17
C LYS A 4 1.06 -22.10 -3.76
N ILE A 5 1.76 -22.77 -2.86
CA ILE A 5 1.97 -22.32 -1.49
C ILE A 5 2.80 -21.03 -1.50
N LEU A 6 3.88 -20.98 -2.28
CA LEU A 6 4.71 -19.78 -2.43
C LEU A 6 3.90 -18.61 -2.97
N PHE A 7 3.09 -18.81 -3.99
CA PHE A 7 2.20 -17.80 -4.55
C PHE A 7 1.25 -17.25 -3.48
N SER A 8 0.53 -18.16 -2.78
CA SER A 8 -0.43 -17.81 -1.74
C SER A 8 0.23 -16.97 -0.63
N TYR A 9 1.32 -17.46 -0.04
CA TYR A 9 2.00 -16.75 1.04
C TYR A 9 2.56 -15.40 0.62
N THR A 10 3.10 -15.27 -0.59
CA THR A 10 3.60 -13.98 -1.06
C THR A 10 2.47 -12.95 -1.16
N ILE A 11 1.31 -13.33 -1.69
CA ILE A 11 0.15 -12.42 -1.75
C ILE A 11 -0.39 -12.11 -0.35
N ILE A 12 -0.43 -13.08 0.56
CA ILE A 12 -0.81 -12.86 1.96
C ILE A 12 0.14 -11.86 2.63
N ILE A 13 1.45 -11.96 2.39
CA ILE A 13 2.43 -11.00 2.91
C ILE A 13 2.14 -9.60 2.36
N ILE A 14 1.88 -9.46 1.06
CA ILE A 14 1.50 -8.17 0.45
C ILE A 14 0.27 -7.58 1.17
N GLY A 15 -0.80 -8.36 1.32
CA GLY A 15 -2.01 -7.92 2.03
C GLY A 15 -1.76 -7.56 3.49
N THR A 16 -0.91 -8.33 4.19
CA THR A 16 -0.53 -8.06 5.59
C THR A 16 0.23 -6.74 5.71
N VAL A 17 1.18 -6.47 4.82
CA VAL A 17 1.91 -5.19 4.79
C VAL A 17 0.94 -4.03 4.59
N MET A 18 -0.04 -4.16 3.70
CA MET A 18 -1.08 -3.13 3.51
C MET A 18 -1.89 -2.91 4.79
N ILE A 19 -2.31 -3.97 5.48
CA ILE A 19 -3.05 -3.84 6.76
C ILE A 19 -2.22 -3.09 7.79
N LEU A 20 -0.93 -3.44 7.94
CA LEU A 20 -0.04 -2.79 8.90
C LEU A 20 0.17 -1.31 8.58
N LEU A 21 0.34 -0.96 7.31
CA LEU A 21 0.44 0.44 6.86
C LEU A 21 -0.84 1.22 7.13
N GLY A 22 -1.98 0.68 6.74
CA GLY A 22 -3.27 1.32 6.96
C GLY A 22 -3.57 1.50 8.46
N ALA A 23 -3.25 0.50 9.29
CA ALA A 23 -3.37 0.60 10.74
C ALA A 23 -2.49 1.72 11.30
N ARG A 24 -1.25 1.87 10.80
CA ARG A 24 -0.36 2.95 11.23
C ARG A 24 -0.95 4.33 10.95
N TRP A 25 -1.52 4.56 9.75
CA TRP A 25 -2.21 5.84 9.43
C TRP A 25 -3.47 6.08 10.26
N MET A 26 -4.15 5.03 10.69
CA MET A 26 -5.36 5.19 11.53
C MET A 26 -5.04 5.48 12.99
N LEU A 27 -3.96 4.93 13.53
CA LEU A 27 -3.67 4.92 14.97
C LEU A 27 -2.79 6.08 15.42
N VAL A 28 -1.92 6.60 14.55
CA VAL A 28 -1.01 7.69 14.89
C VAL A 28 -1.79 9.01 15.01
N ASP A 29 -1.39 9.84 15.99
CA ASP A 29 -2.06 11.12 16.23
C ASP A 29 -1.81 12.16 15.16
N GLU A 30 -0.61 12.18 14.59
CA GLU A 30 -0.16 13.09 13.53
C GLU A 30 0.29 12.28 12.29
N PRO A 31 -0.67 11.68 11.56
CA PRO A 31 -0.33 10.76 10.48
C PRO A 31 0.41 11.41 9.29
N TRP A 32 0.32 12.72 9.13
CA TRP A 32 1.11 13.48 8.13
C TRP A 32 2.60 13.48 8.43
N MET A 33 3.01 13.31 9.71
CA MET A 33 4.41 13.21 10.12
C MET A 33 5.04 11.85 9.74
N LEU A 34 4.24 10.86 9.37
CA LEU A 34 4.76 9.54 8.94
C LEU A 34 5.58 9.61 7.64
N ASP A 35 5.41 10.66 6.88
CA ASP A 35 6.18 10.95 5.67
C ASP A 35 6.51 12.46 5.60
N GLU A 36 7.00 12.99 6.70
CA GLU A 36 7.26 14.43 6.90
C GLU A 36 8.13 15.00 5.77
N VAL A 37 9.23 14.32 5.42
CA VAL A 37 10.18 14.81 4.42
C VAL A 37 9.50 15.07 3.08
N ALA A 38 8.73 14.11 2.57
CA ALA A 38 8.04 14.25 1.30
C ALA A 38 6.90 15.29 1.38
N ASN A 39 6.21 15.36 2.51
CA ASN A 39 5.12 16.31 2.71
C ASN A 39 5.64 17.76 2.81
N VAL A 40 6.72 18.00 3.56
CA VAL A 40 7.35 19.32 3.70
C VAL A 40 7.92 19.80 2.36
N GLU A 41 8.60 18.90 1.62
CA GLU A 41 9.08 19.23 0.27
C GLU A 41 7.93 19.63 -0.66
N ARG A 42 6.80 18.94 -0.59
CA ARG A 42 5.65 19.20 -1.45
C ARG A 42 4.88 20.47 -1.06
N LEU A 43 4.84 20.79 0.22
CA LEU A 43 4.20 21.98 0.76
C LEU A 43 5.08 23.23 0.66
N GLU A 44 6.39 23.06 0.48
CA GLU A 44 7.40 24.13 0.55
C GLU A 44 7.38 24.90 1.89
N MET A 45 6.86 24.27 2.94
CA MET A 45 6.79 24.81 4.31
C MET A 45 6.66 23.68 5.33
N THR A 46 6.99 23.96 6.58
CA THR A 46 6.80 23.02 7.69
C THR A 46 5.33 22.92 8.11
N PHE A 47 4.96 21.84 8.79
CA PHE A 47 3.62 21.72 9.35
C PHE A 47 3.37 22.74 10.47
N GLU A 48 4.40 23.12 11.22
CA GLU A 48 4.29 24.17 12.22
C GLU A 48 3.91 25.51 11.59
N GLU A 49 4.61 25.92 10.53
CA GLU A 49 4.27 27.13 9.77
C GLU A 49 2.87 27.06 9.18
N LEU A 50 2.51 25.91 8.60
CA LEU A 50 1.19 25.70 7.99
C LEU A 50 0.06 25.85 9.01
N PHE A 51 0.22 25.31 10.23
CA PHE A 51 -0.84 25.26 11.24
C PHE A 51 -0.89 26.53 12.13
N ASN A 52 0.16 27.34 12.17
CA ASN A 52 0.19 28.58 12.93
C ASN A 52 -0.72 29.69 12.34
N SER A 53 -1.13 29.56 11.09
CA SER A 53 -2.07 30.50 10.48
C SER A 53 -3.49 30.33 11.04
N GLU A 54 -4.13 31.41 11.46
CA GLU A 54 -5.51 31.38 11.97
C GLU A 54 -6.50 30.79 10.94
N SER A 55 -6.25 31.03 9.64
CA SER A 55 -7.03 30.45 8.55
C SER A 55 -6.95 28.92 8.47
N ASN A 56 -5.90 28.31 9.04
CA ASN A 56 -5.62 26.88 8.98
C ASN A 56 -5.90 26.15 10.30
N LYS A 57 -6.52 26.81 11.27
CA LYS A 57 -6.77 26.28 12.63
C LYS A 57 -7.47 24.92 12.66
N THR A 58 -8.33 24.63 11.69
CA THR A 58 -9.06 23.35 11.59
C THR A 58 -8.35 22.30 10.74
N LEU A 59 -7.28 22.68 10.03
CA LEU A 59 -6.58 21.83 9.06
C LEU A 59 -5.96 20.57 9.68
N PRO A 60 -5.31 20.59 10.87
CA PRO A 60 -4.79 19.40 11.48
C PRO A 60 -5.87 18.33 11.73
N GLY A 61 -7.04 18.76 12.25
CA GLY A 61 -8.18 17.86 12.46
C GLY A 61 -8.70 17.27 11.17
N TYR A 62 -8.79 18.06 10.12
CA TYR A 62 -9.23 17.63 8.80
C TYR A 62 -8.22 16.64 8.16
N LEU A 63 -6.93 16.95 8.19
CA LEU A 63 -5.89 16.04 7.69
C LEU A 63 -5.92 14.70 8.44
N LYS A 64 -6.06 14.72 9.77
CA LYS A 64 -6.18 13.49 10.57
C LYS A 64 -7.32 12.60 10.08
N GLN A 65 -8.47 13.18 9.77
CA GLN A 65 -9.63 12.44 9.25
C GLN A 65 -9.35 11.85 7.86
N ILE A 66 -8.73 12.62 6.95
CA ILE A 66 -8.36 12.13 5.61
C ILE A 66 -7.40 10.95 5.70
N TYR A 67 -6.33 11.05 6.52
CA TYR A 67 -5.38 9.96 6.68
C TYR A 67 -6.00 8.72 7.31
N ARG A 68 -6.92 8.88 8.29
CA ARG A 68 -7.68 7.77 8.88
C ARG A 68 -8.59 7.09 7.86
N PHE A 69 -9.28 7.88 7.05
CA PHE A 69 -10.12 7.35 5.97
C PHE A 69 -9.28 6.61 4.91
N PHE A 70 -8.13 7.16 4.56
CA PHE A 70 -7.18 6.50 3.67
C PHE A 70 -6.66 5.18 4.28
N GLY A 71 -6.26 5.20 5.54
CA GLY A 71 -5.82 4.00 6.27
C GLY A 71 -6.89 2.91 6.30
N TYR A 72 -8.16 3.27 6.53
CA TYR A 72 -9.29 2.35 6.47
C TYR A 72 -9.38 1.64 5.11
N TRP A 73 -9.28 2.38 4.00
CA TRP A 73 -9.33 1.78 2.66
C TRP A 73 -8.15 0.86 2.39
N VAL A 74 -6.96 1.23 2.83
CA VAL A 74 -5.76 0.39 2.68
C VAL A 74 -5.89 -0.92 3.46
N ILE A 75 -6.43 -0.88 4.69
CA ILE A 75 -6.75 -2.08 5.46
C ILE A 75 -7.78 -2.94 4.72
N THR A 76 -8.86 -2.34 4.24
CA THR A 76 -9.93 -3.04 3.54
C THR A 76 -9.40 -3.78 2.32
N ILE A 77 -8.58 -3.13 1.50
CA ILE A 77 -7.94 -3.75 0.33
C ILE A 77 -7.02 -4.89 0.76
N GLY A 78 -6.20 -4.70 1.81
CA GLY A 78 -5.35 -5.74 2.36
C GLY A 78 -6.14 -6.97 2.83
N LEU A 79 -7.27 -6.77 3.50
CA LEU A 79 -8.19 -7.84 3.92
C LEU A 79 -8.78 -8.59 2.72
N PHE A 80 -9.22 -7.88 1.67
CA PHE A 80 -9.69 -8.53 0.44
C PHE A 80 -8.59 -9.38 -0.19
N ILE A 81 -7.39 -8.84 -0.32
CA ILE A 81 -6.25 -9.58 -0.88
C ILE A 81 -6.01 -10.87 -0.10
N ILE A 82 -5.95 -10.82 1.22
CA ILE A 82 -5.72 -12.01 2.08
C ILE A 82 -6.87 -13.00 1.95
N SER A 83 -8.12 -12.53 1.99
CA SER A 83 -9.30 -13.37 1.96
C SER A 83 -9.38 -14.25 0.70
N PHE A 84 -8.93 -13.72 -0.44
CA PHE A 84 -8.92 -14.46 -1.72
C PHE A 84 -7.61 -15.18 -2.02
N SER A 85 -6.63 -15.14 -1.12
CA SER A 85 -5.29 -15.69 -1.35
C SER A 85 -5.01 -16.99 -0.60
N THR A 86 -6.02 -17.62 -0.01
CA THR A 86 -5.83 -18.89 0.70
C THR A 86 -5.39 -20.02 -0.26
N PRO A 87 -4.59 -21.01 0.20
CA PRO A 87 -4.10 -22.10 -0.66
C PRO A 87 -5.21 -22.83 -1.43
N LYS A 88 -6.38 -23.01 -0.82
CA LYS A 88 -7.54 -23.65 -1.45
C LYS A 88 -8.11 -22.81 -2.61
N LEU A 89 -8.24 -21.50 -2.42
CA LEU A 89 -8.78 -20.60 -3.46
C LEU A 89 -7.79 -20.39 -4.60
N ILE A 90 -6.49 -20.39 -4.30
CA ILE A 90 -5.39 -20.24 -5.27
C ILE A 90 -5.27 -21.45 -6.21
N GLU A 91 -5.96 -22.56 -5.97
CA GLU A 91 -6.06 -23.65 -6.94
C GLU A 91 -6.72 -23.21 -8.25
N SER A 92 -7.68 -22.29 -8.19
CA SER A 92 -8.31 -21.71 -9.36
C SER A 92 -7.34 -20.85 -10.18
N ASN A 93 -7.12 -21.23 -11.44
CA ASN A 93 -6.29 -20.46 -12.37
C ASN A 93 -6.89 -19.07 -12.65
N ASP A 94 -8.21 -19.02 -12.78
CA ASP A 94 -8.91 -17.74 -13.04
C ASP A 94 -8.79 -16.79 -11.87
N LEU A 95 -8.88 -17.27 -10.64
CA LEU A 95 -8.69 -16.43 -9.46
C LEU A 95 -7.25 -15.89 -9.39
N ARG A 96 -6.24 -16.72 -9.64
CA ARG A 96 -4.84 -16.28 -9.69
C ARG A 96 -4.63 -15.17 -10.73
N LYS A 97 -5.20 -15.32 -11.93
CA LYS A 97 -5.11 -14.30 -13.00
C LYS A 97 -5.77 -13.00 -12.59
N ARG A 98 -6.95 -13.05 -11.97
CA ARG A 98 -7.67 -11.86 -11.49
C ARG A 98 -6.91 -11.14 -10.38
N LEU A 99 -6.37 -11.89 -9.41
CA LEU A 99 -5.52 -11.32 -8.36
C LEU A 99 -4.28 -10.64 -8.95
N LEU A 100 -3.58 -11.31 -9.88
CA LEU A 100 -2.41 -10.73 -10.54
C LEU A 100 -2.78 -9.47 -11.34
N LEU A 101 -3.92 -9.45 -12.02
CA LEU A 101 -4.39 -8.26 -12.76
C LEU A 101 -4.62 -7.07 -11.81
N CYS A 102 -5.37 -7.29 -10.72
CA CYS A 102 -5.67 -6.24 -9.75
C CYS A 102 -4.39 -5.76 -9.05
N LEU A 103 -3.54 -6.68 -8.59
CA LEU A 103 -2.26 -6.32 -7.97
C LEU A 103 -1.33 -5.62 -8.94
N GLY A 104 -1.25 -6.07 -10.20
CA GLY A 104 -0.44 -5.43 -11.23
C GLY A 104 -0.86 -3.99 -11.50
N PHE A 105 -2.16 -3.74 -11.58
CA PHE A 105 -2.70 -2.39 -11.71
C PHE A 105 -2.32 -1.51 -10.49
N MET A 106 -2.47 -2.04 -9.26
CA MET A 106 -2.08 -1.34 -8.05
C MET A 106 -0.58 -1.04 -8.01
N MET A 107 0.27 -2.01 -8.36
CA MET A 107 1.73 -1.82 -8.38
C MET A 107 2.14 -0.80 -9.43
N LEU A 108 1.57 -0.86 -10.63
CA LEU A 108 1.86 0.08 -11.71
C LEU A 108 1.49 1.52 -11.31
N LEU A 109 0.23 1.73 -10.91
CA LEU A 109 -0.22 3.06 -10.51
C LEU A 109 0.48 3.55 -9.25
N GLY A 110 0.67 2.69 -8.25
CA GLY A 110 1.40 3.04 -7.02
C GLY A 110 2.84 3.47 -7.31
N THR A 111 3.51 2.82 -8.26
CA THR A 111 4.86 3.20 -8.70
C THR A 111 4.86 4.56 -9.40
N ILE A 112 3.96 4.75 -10.37
CA ILE A 112 3.86 6.02 -11.13
C ILE A 112 3.53 7.17 -10.18
N LEU A 113 2.48 7.03 -9.37
CA LEU A 113 2.03 8.08 -8.46
C LEU A 113 3.04 8.36 -7.35
N GLY A 114 3.67 7.32 -6.80
CA GLY A 114 4.71 7.48 -5.78
C GLY A 114 5.86 8.35 -6.28
N HIS A 115 6.42 8.02 -7.44
CA HIS A 115 7.52 8.80 -8.03
C HIS A 115 7.08 10.20 -8.51
N ALA A 116 5.85 10.36 -8.97
CA ALA A 116 5.35 11.65 -9.44
C ALA A 116 4.97 12.61 -8.30
N LEU A 117 4.43 12.07 -7.19
CA LEU A 117 3.84 12.88 -6.14
C LEU A 117 4.73 13.01 -4.90
N ILE A 118 5.48 11.96 -4.54
CA ILE A 118 6.26 11.88 -3.31
C ILE A 118 7.64 11.22 -3.55
N PRO A 119 8.47 11.74 -4.48
CA PRO A 119 9.73 11.10 -4.88
C PRO A 119 10.71 10.94 -3.72
N SER A 120 10.70 11.85 -2.75
CA SER A 120 11.57 11.85 -1.56
C SER A 120 11.05 10.97 -0.42
N SER A 121 9.90 10.34 -0.59
CA SER A 121 9.27 9.49 0.42
C SER A 121 10.08 8.20 0.63
N HIS A 122 10.28 7.84 1.89
CA HIS A 122 10.82 6.52 2.24
C HIS A 122 9.88 5.36 1.83
N PHE A 123 8.60 5.62 1.59
CA PHE A 123 7.66 4.61 1.07
C PHE A 123 8.02 4.15 -0.35
N ILE A 124 8.82 4.89 -1.11
CA ILE A 124 9.33 4.45 -2.42
C ILE A 124 10.11 3.13 -2.33
N TYR A 125 10.90 2.92 -1.27
CA TYR A 125 11.59 1.64 -1.06
C TYR A 125 10.60 0.49 -0.85
N LEU A 126 9.51 0.75 -0.13
CA LEU A 126 8.45 -0.25 0.05
C LEU A 126 7.75 -0.58 -1.28
N VAL A 127 7.49 0.42 -2.12
CA VAL A 127 6.92 0.21 -3.48
C VAL A 127 7.82 -0.73 -4.28
N TRP A 128 9.14 -0.58 -4.25
CA TRP A 128 10.06 -1.48 -4.94
C TRP A 128 10.03 -2.91 -4.39
N ILE A 129 9.98 -3.08 -3.07
CA ILE A 129 9.85 -4.40 -2.43
C ILE A 129 8.53 -5.08 -2.83
N MET A 130 7.45 -4.31 -2.87
CA MET A 130 6.13 -4.81 -3.28
C MET A 130 6.11 -5.21 -4.76
N ASN A 131 6.75 -4.42 -5.65
CA ASN A 131 6.92 -4.76 -7.07
C ASN A 131 7.73 -6.06 -7.24
N ALA A 132 8.84 -6.22 -6.51
CA ALA A 132 9.62 -7.46 -6.54
C ALA A 132 8.79 -8.67 -6.09
N SER A 133 7.99 -8.52 -5.04
CA SER A 133 7.06 -9.55 -4.55
C SER A 133 5.99 -9.89 -5.59
N TYR A 134 5.46 -8.90 -6.28
CA TYR A 134 4.51 -9.10 -7.37
C TYR A 134 5.13 -9.87 -8.55
N LEU A 135 6.34 -9.49 -8.98
CA LEU A 135 7.06 -10.22 -10.04
C LEU A 135 7.33 -11.67 -9.65
N PHE A 136 7.64 -11.91 -8.37
CA PHE A 136 7.78 -13.28 -7.84
C PHE A 136 6.46 -14.04 -7.92
N CYS A 137 5.31 -13.42 -7.67
CA CYS A 137 3.99 -14.04 -7.85
C CYS A 137 3.75 -14.44 -9.32
N ILE A 138 4.09 -13.56 -10.28
CA ILE A 138 3.99 -13.90 -11.72
C ILE A 138 4.84 -15.13 -12.05
N PHE A 139 6.08 -15.16 -11.55
CA PHE A 139 6.96 -16.30 -11.77
C PHE A 139 6.38 -17.60 -11.21
N GLN A 140 5.82 -17.58 -9.98
CA GLN A 140 5.18 -18.75 -9.39
C GLN A 140 3.91 -19.16 -10.17
N HIS A 141 3.10 -18.19 -10.63
CA HIS A 141 1.92 -18.47 -11.45
C HIS A 141 2.29 -19.22 -12.73
N ASN A 142 3.35 -18.79 -13.42
CA ASN A 142 3.82 -19.44 -14.64
C ASN A 142 4.35 -20.85 -14.38
N LYS A 143 4.95 -21.11 -13.20
CA LYS A 143 5.37 -22.46 -12.79
C LYS A 143 4.20 -23.40 -12.47
N ILE A 144 3.10 -22.86 -11.94
CA ILE A 144 1.89 -23.65 -11.62
C ILE A 144 1.18 -24.12 -12.90
N ASN A 145 1.29 -23.35 -13.98
CA ASN A 145 0.59 -23.62 -15.24
C ASN A 145 1.43 -24.44 -16.25
N LYS A 146 2.66 -24.79 -15.90
CA LYS A 146 3.52 -25.76 -16.65
C LYS A 146 3.30 -27.17 -16.16
#